data_ec873e3a78c4fdc671569ccbe742d496
#
_entry.id   ec873e3a78c4fdc671569ccbe742d496
#
_cell.length_a   1.000
_cell.length_b   1.000
_cell.length_c   1.000
_cell.angle_alpha   90.00
_cell.angle_beta   90.00
_cell.angle_gamma   90.00
#
_symmetry.space_group_name_H-M   'P 1'
#
loop_
_entity.id
_entity.type
_entity.pdbx_description
1 polymer ?
#
loop_
_entity_poly.entity_id
_entity_poly.type
_entity_poly.pdbx_seq_one_letter_code
_entity_poly.pdbx_strand_id
1 'polypeptide(L)'
;MEEAKAVCGCGCEGEWPEPDPGRMKFLIGSGIASTAFGGYVVARRRPKWLPLWLAALVTWFTLCKYLICTRCERYGEACDFYYLGKWAARLFERQPDRTLDTAGILAEGGSVAVLQYMPMLAAIRKPRLLLSYLVLFALSQWSLLSICCRKCIAYSKDPWKAKYCPSYKQAQKLFGGGDA
;
A
#
# COMPACT_ATOMS: atom_id res chain seq x y z
N MET A 1 3.78 -3.31 31.62
CA MET A 1 3.42 -3.02 30.22
C MET A 1 2.78 -4.26 29.58
N GLU A 2 1.73 -4.82 30.20
CA GLU A 2 1.17 -6.14 29.88
C GLU A 2 -0.36 -6.12 29.71
N GLU A 3 -0.98 -4.96 29.51
CA GLU A 3 -2.46 -4.82 29.50
C GLU A 3 -3.08 -4.44 28.15
N ALA A 4 -2.36 -4.54 27.05
CA ALA A 4 -2.93 -4.20 25.72
C ALA A 4 -3.48 -5.41 24.93
N LYS A 5 -3.59 -6.60 25.56
CA LYS A 5 -4.08 -7.82 24.88
C LYS A 5 -5.58 -8.08 24.98
N ALA A 6 -6.30 -7.32 25.71
CA ALA A 6 -7.74 -7.54 25.89
C ALA A 6 -8.53 -6.40 25.27
N VAL A 7 -8.96 -6.53 24.05
CA VAL A 7 -10.27 -6.16 23.49
C VAL A 7 -10.27 -6.45 21.97
N CYS A 8 -10.34 -7.71 21.59
CA CYS A 8 -10.82 -8.08 20.28
C CYS A 8 -11.80 -9.23 20.47
N GLY A 9 -13.11 -8.89 20.59
CA GLY A 9 -14.19 -9.85 20.74
C GLY A 9 -14.53 -10.65 19.47
N CYS A 10 -13.56 -10.87 18.60
CA CYS A 10 -13.66 -11.74 17.44
C CYS A 10 -12.62 -12.82 17.63
N GLY A 11 -12.99 -14.05 17.96
CA GLY A 11 -12.15 -15.21 18.23
C GLY A 11 -11.08 -15.55 17.20
N CYS A 12 -10.10 -14.68 17.05
CA CYS A 12 -8.92 -14.86 16.22
C CYS A 12 -7.70 -15.03 17.14
N GLU A 13 -7.68 -16.08 17.92
CA GLU A 13 -6.48 -16.60 18.59
C GLU A 13 -5.63 -17.33 17.54
N GLY A 14 -5.01 -16.62 16.65
CA GLY A 14 -4.06 -17.17 15.69
C GLY A 14 -2.95 -16.16 15.48
N GLU A 15 -1.74 -16.55 15.84
CA GLU A 15 -0.53 -15.84 15.45
C GLU A 15 -0.49 -15.72 13.93
N TRP A 16 -0.53 -14.49 13.41
CA TRP A 16 -0.47 -14.27 11.97
C TRP A 16 0.90 -14.72 11.45
N PRO A 17 0.96 -15.54 10.39
CA PRO A 17 2.24 -15.96 9.86
C PRO A 17 3.06 -14.74 9.45
N GLU A 18 4.31 -14.70 9.87
CA GLU A 18 5.23 -13.63 9.44
C GLU A 18 5.41 -13.67 7.92
N PRO A 19 5.46 -12.48 7.28
CA PRO A 19 5.72 -12.40 5.84
C PRO A 19 7.06 -13.03 5.48
N ASP A 20 7.11 -13.77 4.36
CA ASP A 20 8.36 -14.30 3.81
C ASP A 20 9.36 -13.16 3.53
N PRO A 21 10.54 -13.14 4.17
CA PRO A 21 11.50 -12.06 4.02
C PRO A 21 11.98 -11.87 2.58
N GLY A 22 12.10 -12.94 1.80
CA GLY A 22 12.53 -12.88 0.40
C GLY A 22 11.50 -12.18 -0.48
N ARG A 23 10.24 -12.56 -0.34
CA ARG A 23 9.11 -11.93 -1.07
C ARG A 23 8.94 -10.47 -0.66
N MET A 24 9.12 -10.16 0.62
CA MET A 24 9.04 -8.78 1.11
C MET A 24 10.16 -7.90 0.57
N LYS A 25 11.40 -8.40 0.48
CA LYS A 25 12.49 -7.67 -0.15
C LYS A 25 12.20 -7.35 -1.62
N PHE A 26 11.63 -8.31 -2.35
CA PHE A 26 11.24 -8.09 -3.75
C PHE A 26 10.12 -7.05 -3.87
N LEU A 27 9.09 -7.13 -3.02
CA LEU A 27 7.99 -6.16 -2.99
C LEU A 27 8.50 -4.75 -2.69
N ILE A 28 9.32 -4.60 -1.65
CA ILE A 28 9.90 -3.31 -1.25
C ILE A 28 10.81 -2.78 -2.35
N GLY A 29 11.71 -3.61 -2.88
CA GLY A 29 12.66 -3.23 -3.92
C GLY A 29 11.97 -2.78 -5.21
N SER A 30 10.98 -3.52 -5.68
CA SER A 30 10.21 -3.16 -6.88
C SER A 30 9.39 -1.88 -6.68
N GLY A 31 8.80 -1.68 -5.50
CA GLY A 31 8.08 -0.47 -5.14
C GLY A 31 8.98 0.76 -5.09
N ILE A 32 10.15 0.66 -4.43
CA ILE A 32 11.15 1.74 -4.37
C ILE A 32 11.66 2.07 -5.78
N ALA A 33 12.03 1.06 -6.57
CA ALA A 33 12.54 1.27 -7.93
C ALA A 33 11.52 1.97 -8.83
N SER A 34 10.25 1.52 -8.80
CA SER A 34 9.17 2.15 -9.56
C SER A 34 8.92 3.59 -9.13
N THR A 35 8.89 3.86 -7.83
CA THR A 35 8.67 5.21 -7.28
C THR A 35 9.85 6.13 -7.58
N ALA A 36 11.09 5.71 -7.34
CA ALA A 36 12.28 6.49 -7.61
C ALA A 36 12.42 6.83 -9.10
N PHE A 37 12.18 5.85 -9.97
CA PHE A 37 12.20 6.09 -11.42
C PHE A 37 11.06 6.99 -11.86
N GLY A 38 9.86 6.86 -11.27
CA GLY A 38 8.74 7.78 -11.50
C GLY A 38 9.09 9.23 -11.14
N GLY A 39 9.67 9.46 -9.96
CA GLY A 39 10.16 10.76 -9.54
C GLY A 39 11.23 11.34 -10.48
N TYR A 40 12.18 10.50 -10.92
CA TYR A 40 13.18 10.89 -11.94
C TYR A 40 12.52 11.33 -13.25
N VAL A 41 11.52 10.58 -13.73
CA VAL A 41 10.79 10.92 -14.96
C VAL A 41 10.07 12.26 -14.82
N VAL A 42 9.37 12.48 -13.70
CA VAL A 42 8.68 13.74 -13.42
C VAL A 42 9.68 14.90 -13.35
N ALA A 43 10.75 14.76 -12.60
CA ALA A 43 11.80 15.79 -12.45
C ALA A 43 12.42 16.19 -13.79
N ARG A 44 12.72 15.22 -14.67
CA ARG A 44 13.36 15.46 -15.97
C ARG A 44 12.43 16.00 -17.04
N ARG A 45 11.14 15.66 -16.98
CA ARG A 45 10.18 15.96 -18.05
C ARG A 45 9.21 17.07 -17.71
N ARG A 46 8.81 17.16 -16.47
CA ARG A 46 7.83 18.12 -15.97
C ARG A 46 8.23 18.62 -14.59
N PRO A 47 9.34 19.35 -14.44
CA PRO A 47 9.86 19.76 -13.12
C PRO A 47 8.82 20.55 -12.30
N LYS A 48 7.92 21.28 -12.95
CA LYS A 48 6.80 21.99 -12.30
C LYS A 48 5.82 21.06 -11.60
N TRP A 49 5.77 19.77 -11.96
CA TRP A 49 4.91 18.78 -11.32
C TRP A 49 5.58 18.09 -10.14
N LEU A 50 6.89 18.24 -10.00
CA LEU A 50 7.66 17.59 -8.93
C LEU A 50 7.15 17.92 -7.53
N PRO A 51 6.84 19.18 -7.17
CA PRO A 51 6.30 19.49 -5.84
C PRO A 51 4.99 18.75 -5.53
N LEU A 52 4.08 18.65 -6.50
CA LEU A 52 2.83 17.91 -6.33
C LEU A 52 3.08 16.40 -6.17
N TRP A 53 4.01 15.85 -6.95
CA TRP A 53 4.40 14.45 -6.85
C TRP A 53 5.04 14.14 -5.48
N LEU A 54 5.92 15.00 -4.98
CA LEU A 54 6.52 14.89 -3.65
C LEU A 54 5.48 15.05 -2.54
N ALA A 55 4.55 15.98 -2.69
CA ALA A 55 3.43 16.14 -1.73
C ALA A 55 2.58 14.87 -1.66
N ALA A 56 2.27 14.24 -2.80
CA ALA A 56 1.56 12.95 -2.82
C ALA A 56 2.37 11.83 -2.14
N LEU A 57 3.69 11.80 -2.32
CA LEU A 57 4.57 10.84 -1.67
C LEU A 57 4.57 11.01 -0.14
N VAL A 58 4.72 12.25 0.33
CA VAL A 58 4.66 12.57 1.77
C VAL A 58 3.28 12.21 2.33
N THR A 59 2.21 12.61 1.66
CA THR A 59 0.83 12.27 2.08
C THR A 59 0.64 10.77 2.19
N TRP A 60 1.14 9.99 1.22
CA TRP A 60 1.05 8.54 1.23
C TRP A 60 1.78 7.91 2.43
N PHE A 61 2.98 8.40 2.77
CA PHE A 61 3.76 7.88 3.91
C PHE A 61 3.27 8.38 5.27
N THR A 62 2.61 9.52 5.36
CA THR A 62 2.18 10.11 6.63
C THR A 62 0.68 9.99 6.82
N LEU A 63 -0.11 10.81 6.14
CA LEU A 63 -1.56 10.90 6.35
C LEU A 63 -2.27 9.57 6.09
N CYS A 64 -1.95 8.89 4.97
CA CYS A 64 -2.59 7.62 4.67
C CYS A 64 -2.25 6.55 5.71
N LYS A 65 -1.02 6.52 6.21
CA LYS A 65 -0.61 5.56 7.24
C LYS A 65 -1.19 5.90 8.60
N TYR A 66 -1.32 7.19 8.92
CA TYR A 66 -2.07 7.62 10.09
C TYR A 66 -3.54 7.20 10.01
N LEU A 67 -4.21 7.43 8.89
CA LEU A 67 -5.64 7.13 8.74
C LEU A 67 -5.95 5.63 8.67
N ILE A 68 -5.10 4.81 8.06
CA ILE A 68 -5.37 3.40 7.81
C ILE A 68 -4.65 2.49 8.81
N CYS A 69 -3.32 2.66 8.98
CA CYS A 69 -2.54 1.72 9.76
C CYS A 69 -2.78 1.84 11.26
N THR A 70 -3.09 3.03 11.79
CA THR A 70 -3.40 3.20 13.23
C THR A 70 -4.72 2.56 13.63
N ARG A 71 -5.62 2.33 12.66
CA ARG A 71 -6.94 1.71 12.82
C ARG A 71 -6.99 0.26 12.39
N CYS A 72 -5.87 -0.25 11.88
CA CYS A 72 -5.75 -1.62 11.40
C CYS A 72 -5.68 -2.60 12.58
N GLU A 73 -6.27 -3.78 12.43
CA GLU A 73 -6.17 -4.86 13.42
C GLU A 73 -4.73 -5.33 13.63
N ARG A 74 -3.90 -5.26 12.58
CA ARG A 74 -2.45 -5.58 12.61
C ARG A 74 -1.56 -4.39 12.96
N TYR A 75 -2.08 -3.42 13.71
CA TYR A 75 -1.26 -2.31 14.20
C TYR A 75 -0.14 -2.81 15.09
N GLY A 76 1.09 -2.39 14.79
CA GLY A 76 2.30 -2.82 15.50
C GLY A 76 2.90 -4.14 15.04
N GLU A 77 2.20 -4.90 14.20
CA GLU A 77 2.66 -6.18 13.67
C GLU A 77 3.37 -6.04 12.31
N ALA A 78 4.10 -7.10 11.94
CA ALA A 78 4.65 -7.23 10.59
C ALA A 78 3.50 -7.56 9.61
N CYS A 79 3.08 -6.59 8.81
CA CYS A 79 2.08 -6.82 7.79
C CYS A 79 2.72 -7.05 6.41
N ASP A 80 2.02 -7.77 5.53
CA ASP A 80 2.47 -8.03 4.15
C ASP A 80 2.53 -6.76 3.28
N PHE A 81 2.03 -5.64 3.77
CA PHE A 81 2.08 -4.36 3.08
C PHE A 81 3.28 -3.53 3.56
N TYR A 82 4.47 -3.84 3.01
CA TYR A 82 5.73 -3.10 3.26
C TYR A 82 6.13 -2.97 4.73
N TYR A 83 5.69 -3.87 5.62
CA TYR A 83 5.87 -3.74 7.09
C TYR A 83 5.33 -2.43 7.68
N LEU A 84 4.38 -1.78 7.01
CA LEU A 84 3.90 -0.45 7.40
C LEU A 84 3.18 -0.43 8.75
N GLY A 85 2.64 -1.56 9.20
CA GLY A 85 2.07 -1.69 10.55
C GLY A 85 3.09 -1.39 11.66
N LYS A 86 4.31 -1.94 11.55
CA LYS A 86 5.42 -1.67 12.49
C LYS A 86 5.91 -0.21 12.41
N TRP A 87 5.97 0.37 11.21
CA TRP A 87 6.35 1.76 11.02
C TRP A 87 5.30 2.72 11.60
N ALA A 88 4.03 2.46 11.33
CA ALA A 88 2.94 3.29 11.85
C ALA A 88 2.94 3.30 13.38
N ALA A 89 3.18 2.15 14.03
CA ALA A 89 3.24 2.04 15.48
C ALA A 89 4.42 2.78 16.14
N ARG A 90 5.47 3.08 15.37
CA ARG A 90 6.61 3.89 15.85
C ARG A 90 6.34 5.40 15.78
N LEU A 91 5.46 5.81 14.88
CA LEU A 91 5.22 7.22 14.57
C LEU A 91 3.91 7.73 15.13
N PHE A 92 2.91 6.89 15.29
CA PHE A 92 1.55 7.26 15.63
C PHE A 92 1.00 6.32 16.70
N GLU A 93 0.17 6.83 17.59
CA GLU A 93 -0.58 6.03 18.55
C GLU A 93 -1.78 5.33 17.89
N ARG A 94 -2.17 4.17 18.43
CA ARG A 94 -3.32 3.41 17.94
C ARG A 94 -4.60 4.21 18.11
N GLN A 95 -5.41 4.27 17.06
CA GLN A 95 -6.72 4.90 17.06
C GLN A 95 -7.81 3.83 16.96
N PRO A 96 -8.68 3.68 17.96
CA PRO A 96 -9.76 2.67 17.91
C PRO A 96 -10.93 3.10 17.01
N ASP A 97 -11.04 4.40 16.70
CA ASP A 97 -12.16 4.96 15.92
C ASP A 97 -11.99 4.67 14.42
N ARG A 98 -13.02 4.07 13.81
CA ARG A 98 -13.05 3.70 12.39
C ARG A 98 -13.79 4.71 11.50
N THR A 99 -14.24 5.84 12.03
CA THR A 99 -15.01 6.83 11.26
C THR A 99 -14.23 7.41 10.07
N LEU A 100 -12.90 7.45 10.15
CA LEU A 100 -12.01 7.98 9.11
C LEU A 100 -11.45 6.93 8.14
N ASP A 101 -11.86 5.67 8.22
CA ASP A 101 -11.37 4.60 7.33
C ASP A 101 -11.63 4.93 5.86
N THR A 102 -12.82 5.44 5.53
CA THR A 102 -13.18 5.84 4.15
C THR A 102 -12.30 6.98 3.65
N ALA A 103 -12.08 8.00 4.46
CA ALA A 103 -11.19 9.11 4.11
C ALA A 103 -9.75 8.64 3.88
N GLY A 104 -9.28 7.69 4.69
CA GLY A 104 -7.98 7.04 4.54
C GLY A 104 -7.84 6.32 3.20
N ILE A 105 -8.83 5.53 2.81
CA ILE A 105 -8.84 4.79 1.52
C ILE A 105 -8.85 5.77 0.33
N LEU A 106 -9.64 6.84 0.41
CA LEU A 106 -9.69 7.86 -0.64
C LEU A 106 -8.36 8.63 -0.75
N ALA A 107 -7.77 9.01 0.38
CA ALA A 107 -6.48 9.68 0.42
C ALA A 107 -5.37 8.78 -0.14
N GLU A 108 -5.37 7.48 0.21
CA GLU A 108 -4.41 6.52 -0.32
C GLU A 108 -4.60 6.32 -1.83
N GLY A 109 -5.83 6.10 -2.29
CA GLY A 109 -6.13 5.95 -3.72
C GLY A 109 -5.73 7.17 -4.52
N GLY A 110 -6.04 8.38 -4.05
CA GLY A 110 -5.64 9.64 -4.67
C GLY A 110 -4.12 9.83 -4.72
N SER A 111 -3.44 9.61 -3.61
CA SER A 111 -1.97 9.72 -3.55
C SER A 111 -1.29 8.72 -4.47
N VAL A 112 -1.72 7.46 -4.45
CA VAL A 112 -1.20 6.40 -5.33
C VAL A 112 -1.47 6.73 -6.79
N ALA A 113 -2.66 7.24 -7.13
CA ALA A 113 -2.98 7.66 -8.49
C ALA A 113 -2.02 8.75 -8.98
N VAL A 114 -1.75 9.78 -8.19
CA VAL A 114 -0.78 10.84 -8.52
C VAL A 114 0.62 10.24 -8.71
N LEU A 115 1.09 9.42 -7.76
CA LEU A 115 2.41 8.81 -7.81
C LEU A 115 2.63 7.92 -9.04
N GLN A 116 1.58 7.25 -9.51
CA GLN A 116 1.68 6.27 -10.60
C GLN A 116 1.35 6.86 -11.98
N TYR A 117 0.31 7.68 -12.10
CA TYR A 117 -0.11 8.19 -13.41
C TYR A 117 0.65 9.44 -13.84
N MET A 118 1.09 10.27 -12.91
CA MET A 118 1.84 11.48 -13.26
C MET A 118 3.16 11.19 -14.02
N PRO A 119 3.99 10.19 -13.66
CA PRO A 119 5.15 9.80 -14.46
C PRO A 119 4.77 9.30 -15.86
N MET A 120 3.68 8.56 -16.02
CA MET A 120 3.19 8.10 -17.33
C MET A 120 2.87 9.29 -18.24
N LEU A 121 2.10 10.25 -17.71
CA LEU A 121 1.75 11.48 -18.42
C LEU A 121 2.98 12.33 -18.76
N ALA A 122 3.97 12.40 -17.86
CA ALA A 122 5.23 13.09 -18.10
C ALA A 122 6.06 12.42 -19.21
N ALA A 123 6.00 11.10 -19.32
CA ALA A 123 6.77 10.31 -20.29
C ALA A 123 6.07 10.10 -21.63
N ILE A 124 4.79 10.47 -21.80
CA ILE A 124 3.94 10.09 -22.95
C ILE A 124 4.55 10.39 -24.32
N ARG A 125 5.34 11.46 -24.43
CA ARG A 125 6.03 11.85 -25.67
C ARG A 125 7.39 11.17 -25.88
N LYS A 126 7.79 10.26 -25.01
CA LYS A 126 9.08 9.56 -25.05
C LYS A 126 8.88 8.05 -24.84
N PRO A 127 8.62 7.31 -25.93
CA PRO A 127 8.18 5.92 -25.86
C PRO A 127 9.15 5.01 -25.10
N ARG A 128 10.46 5.21 -25.25
CA ARG A 128 11.47 4.42 -24.50
C ARG A 128 11.36 4.64 -23.00
N LEU A 129 11.22 5.91 -22.56
CA LEU A 129 11.11 6.25 -21.15
C LEU A 129 9.78 5.75 -20.56
N LEU A 130 8.69 5.91 -21.33
CA LEU A 130 7.38 5.38 -20.96
C LEU A 130 7.41 3.86 -20.81
N LEU A 131 8.00 3.14 -21.77
CA LEU A 131 8.10 1.69 -21.73
C LEU A 131 8.91 1.23 -20.51
N SER A 132 10.06 1.84 -20.24
CA SER A 132 10.87 1.52 -19.05
C SER A 132 10.09 1.73 -17.76
N TYR A 133 9.33 2.83 -17.66
CA TYR A 133 8.48 3.08 -16.50
C TYR A 133 7.36 2.04 -16.39
N LEU A 134 6.69 1.71 -17.50
CA LEU A 134 5.60 0.73 -17.50
C LEU A 134 6.07 -0.66 -17.08
N VAL A 135 7.27 -1.08 -17.46
CA VAL A 135 7.84 -2.36 -17.01
C VAL A 135 8.06 -2.36 -15.50
N LEU A 136 8.70 -1.32 -14.95
CA LEU A 136 8.91 -1.21 -13.50
C LEU A 136 7.59 -1.11 -12.74
N PHE A 137 6.64 -0.35 -13.28
CA PHE A 137 5.29 -0.23 -12.74
C PHE A 137 4.58 -1.59 -12.72
N ALA A 138 4.59 -2.31 -13.84
CA ALA A 138 3.96 -3.62 -13.94
C ALA A 138 4.58 -4.64 -12.96
N LEU A 139 5.90 -4.66 -12.80
CA LEU A 139 6.60 -5.49 -11.83
C LEU A 139 6.19 -5.12 -10.39
N SER A 140 6.10 -3.83 -10.08
CA SER A 140 5.66 -3.37 -8.77
C SER A 140 4.20 -3.74 -8.48
N GLN A 141 3.30 -3.56 -9.46
CA GLN A 141 1.88 -3.95 -9.30
C GLN A 141 1.73 -5.47 -9.18
N TRP A 142 2.45 -6.24 -9.99
CA TRP A 142 2.44 -7.70 -9.90
C TRP A 142 2.90 -8.19 -8.53
N SER A 143 4.00 -7.64 -8.01
CA SER A 143 4.49 -8.00 -6.67
C SER A 143 3.50 -7.62 -5.58
N LEU A 144 2.86 -6.45 -5.68
CA LEU A 144 1.83 -6.00 -4.74
C LEU A 144 0.61 -6.94 -4.75
N LEU A 145 0.09 -7.25 -5.92
CA LEU A 145 -1.09 -8.10 -6.07
C LEU A 145 -0.83 -9.54 -5.62
N SER A 146 0.32 -10.11 -6.00
CA SER A 146 0.65 -11.53 -5.73
C SER A 146 1.09 -11.78 -4.28
N ILE A 147 1.76 -10.82 -3.65
CA ILE A 147 2.33 -10.98 -2.31
C ILE A 147 1.38 -10.41 -1.24
N CYS A 148 0.95 -9.17 -1.42
CA CYS A 148 0.19 -8.45 -0.42
C CYS A 148 -1.33 -8.64 -0.59
N CYS A 149 -1.87 -8.28 -1.76
CA CYS A 149 -3.33 -8.19 -1.92
C CYS A 149 -4.01 -9.56 -1.92
N ARG A 150 -3.32 -10.62 -2.36
CA ARG A 150 -3.85 -12.00 -2.35
C ARG A 150 -4.16 -12.47 -0.93
N LYS A 151 -3.35 -12.10 0.04
CA LYS A 151 -3.44 -12.51 1.45
C LYS A 151 -3.90 -11.39 2.37
N CYS A 152 -4.55 -10.36 1.84
CA CYS A 152 -4.90 -9.18 2.63
C CYS A 152 -6.10 -9.47 3.53
N ILE A 153 -5.82 -9.78 4.78
CA ILE A 153 -6.80 -10.14 5.80
C ILE A 153 -7.66 -8.94 6.21
N ALA A 154 -7.07 -7.72 6.20
CA ALA A 154 -7.84 -6.51 6.48
C ALA A 154 -9.06 -6.37 5.58
N TYR A 155 -9.00 -6.92 4.36
CA TYR A 155 -10.09 -6.88 3.39
C TYR A 155 -10.89 -8.18 3.32
N SER A 156 -10.34 -9.33 3.73
CA SER A 156 -11.08 -10.59 3.73
C SER A 156 -12.09 -10.67 4.87
N LYS A 157 -11.80 -10.07 6.03
CA LYS A 157 -12.68 -10.08 7.22
C LYS A 157 -13.65 -8.90 7.28
N ASP A 158 -13.37 -7.79 6.60
CA ASP A 158 -14.24 -6.64 6.54
C ASP A 158 -15.01 -6.61 5.21
N PRO A 159 -16.32 -7.00 5.19
CA PRO A 159 -17.10 -7.08 3.95
C PRO A 159 -17.15 -5.76 3.19
N TRP A 160 -17.11 -4.64 3.91
CA TRP A 160 -17.13 -3.32 3.30
C TRP A 160 -15.82 -3.02 2.58
N LYS A 161 -14.67 -3.27 3.23
CA LYS A 161 -13.35 -3.09 2.61
C LYS A 161 -13.15 -4.03 1.43
N ALA A 162 -13.55 -5.29 1.55
CA ALA A 162 -13.52 -6.27 0.46
C ALA A 162 -14.33 -5.80 -0.75
N LYS A 163 -15.49 -5.18 -0.51
CA LYS A 163 -16.36 -4.66 -1.58
C LYS A 163 -15.74 -3.48 -2.33
N TYR A 164 -14.95 -2.62 -1.68
CA TYR A 164 -14.48 -1.36 -2.28
C TYR A 164 -13.00 -1.33 -2.66
N CYS A 165 -12.18 -2.30 -2.23
CA CYS A 165 -10.77 -2.34 -2.63
C CYS A 165 -10.57 -2.93 -4.04
N PRO A 166 -10.17 -2.14 -5.05
CA PRO A 166 -9.98 -2.63 -6.41
C PRO A 166 -8.80 -3.61 -6.50
N SER A 167 -7.72 -3.36 -5.78
CA SER A 167 -6.52 -4.22 -5.79
C SER A 167 -6.80 -5.60 -5.20
N TYR A 168 -7.58 -5.68 -4.11
CA TYR A 168 -8.01 -6.96 -3.56
C TYR A 168 -8.86 -7.75 -4.56
N LYS A 169 -9.84 -7.11 -5.20
CA LYS A 169 -10.67 -7.76 -6.23
C LYS A 169 -9.85 -8.27 -7.41
N GLN A 170 -8.87 -7.49 -7.86
CA GLN A 170 -7.98 -7.91 -8.94
C GLN A 170 -7.12 -9.10 -8.53
N ALA A 171 -6.55 -9.08 -7.32
CA ALA A 171 -5.76 -10.19 -6.80
C ALA A 171 -6.59 -11.47 -6.71
N GLN A 172 -7.83 -11.41 -6.23
CA GLN A 172 -8.73 -12.57 -6.19
C GLN A 172 -9.06 -13.12 -7.58
N LYS A 173 -9.25 -12.25 -8.58
CA LYS A 173 -9.50 -12.66 -9.96
C LYS A 173 -8.28 -13.32 -10.63
N LEU A 174 -7.07 -12.80 -10.37
CA LEU A 174 -5.84 -13.25 -11.05
C LEU A 174 -5.23 -14.51 -10.42
N PHE A 175 -5.32 -14.64 -9.10
CA PHE A 175 -4.61 -15.68 -8.37
C PHE A 175 -5.53 -16.72 -7.73
N GLY A 176 -6.85 -16.59 -7.92
CA GLY A 176 -7.83 -17.42 -7.24
C GLY A 176 -7.85 -17.13 -5.73
N GLY A 177 -8.99 -17.22 -5.08
CA GLY A 177 -9.03 -17.21 -3.63
C GLY A 177 -8.24 -18.40 -3.12
N GLY A 178 -7.00 -18.21 -2.71
CA GLY A 178 -6.30 -19.23 -1.93
C GLY A 178 -7.09 -19.36 -0.62
N ASP A 179 -7.53 -20.55 -0.34
CA ASP A 179 -8.23 -20.91 0.89
C ASP A 179 -7.47 -20.31 2.07
N ALA A 180 -8.14 -19.39 2.77
CA ALA A 180 -7.66 -18.77 3.99
C ALA A 180 -8.30 -19.47 5.18
#